data_d9422e64855c3bdee969e24bde582a1e
#
_entry.id   d9422e64855c3bdee969e24bde582a1e
#
_cell.length_a   1.000
_cell.length_b   1.000
_cell.length_c   1.000
_cell.angle_alpha   90.00
_cell.angle_beta   90.00
_cell.angle_gamma   90.00
#
_symmetry.space_group_name_H-M   'P 1'
#
loop_
_entity.id
_entity.type
_entity.pdbx_description
1 polymer ?
#
loop_
_entity_poly.entity_id
_entity_poly.type
_entity_poly.pdbx_seq_one_letter_code
_entity_poly.pdbx_strand_id
1 'polypeptide(L)'
;MDSSAAPHPRPTSGAPAQPAVRARSLTKLYGKGAGTVHALDGVDLDFAAGQFTAIMGPSGSGKSTLMHLLAGLDSASSGQAFIGDTEVTSLDDNHLTSLRRDRVGFVFQSFNLLPMFTAEQNILLPLTLAGSPVTAEVKEWLSTLAVTLGIQDRLSHRPSELSGGQQQRVAIARALIARPEVVFADEPTGNLDSRSGAEVLSFLRRSVRELGRTIIMVTHDPAAAAYADRVVLIADGAIAGDIANPTPESVLAGLDALRTFETTADTGSTRQVAS
;
A
#
# COMPACT_ATOMS: atom_id res chain seq x y z
N MET A 1 12.45 5.28 52.51
CA MET A 1 12.61 6.41 51.58
C MET A 1 11.87 5.99 50.31
N ASP A 2 10.61 6.44 50.28
CA ASP A 2 9.66 6.12 49.18
C ASP A 2 10.03 6.94 47.95
N SER A 3 10.32 6.28 46.83
CA SER A 3 10.48 6.91 45.53
C SER A 3 9.22 6.64 44.70
N SER A 4 8.24 7.54 44.87
CA SER A 4 7.04 7.59 44.04
C SER A 4 7.41 8.04 42.65
N ALA A 5 7.41 7.10 41.69
CA ALA A 5 7.49 7.41 40.27
C ALA A 5 6.16 8.01 39.80
N ALA A 6 6.17 9.26 39.34
CA ALA A 6 5.04 9.95 38.80
C ALA A 6 4.59 9.26 37.47
N PRO A 7 3.28 9.09 37.23
CA PRO A 7 2.78 8.53 36.00
C PRO A 7 2.98 9.52 34.84
N HIS A 8 3.54 9.03 33.75
CA HIS A 8 3.64 9.79 32.50
C HIS A 8 2.23 10.21 32.02
N PRO A 9 2.02 11.48 31.62
CA PRO A 9 0.73 11.93 31.14
C PRO A 9 0.39 11.20 29.82
N ARG A 10 -0.80 10.59 29.79
CA ARG A 10 -1.39 10.11 28.55
C ARG A 10 -1.65 11.33 27.64
N PRO A 11 -1.37 11.25 26.33
CA PRO A 11 -1.72 12.33 25.43
C PRO A 11 -3.23 12.53 25.44
N THR A 12 -3.65 13.73 25.79
CA THR A 12 -5.05 14.16 25.77
C THR A 12 -5.54 14.23 24.35
N SER A 13 -6.70 13.61 24.12
CA SER A 13 -7.56 13.69 22.94
C SER A 13 -7.74 15.13 22.46
N GLY A 14 -7.64 15.38 21.13
CA GLY A 14 -8.25 16.60 20.66
C GLY A 14 -8.01 17.11 19.25
N ALA A 15 -7.07 16.61 18.46
CA ALA A 15 -7.07 16.89 17.02
C ALA A 15 -7.20 15.56 16.27
N PRO A 16 -8.03 15.44 15.22
CA PRO A 16 -8.02 14.25 14.39
C PRO A 16 -6.58 14.07 13.89
N ALA A 17 -5.99 12.88 14.13
CA ALA A 17 -4.66 12.57 13.67
C ALA A 17 -4.63 12.81 12.15
N GLN A 18 -3.64 13.61 11.69
CA GLN A 18 -3.52 13.89 10.26
C GLN A 18 -3.38 12.58 9.48
N PRO A 19 -4.09 12.42 8.35
CA PRO A 19 -3.96 11.24 7.53
C PRO A 19 -2.53 11.13 6.99
N ALA A 20 -2.00 9.90 6.93
CA ALA A 20 -0.66 9.64 6.40
C ALA A 20 -0.58 9.88 4.88
N VAL A 21 -1.67 9.60 4.16
CA VAL A 21 -1.78 9.82 2.71
C VAL A 21 -3.14 10.41 2.39
N ARG A 22 -3.18 11.35 1.45
CA ARG A 22 -4.42 12.04 1.04
C ARG A 22 -4.49 12.19 -0.48
N ALA A 23 -5.67 12.02 -1.04
CA ALA A 23 -6.03 12.46 -2.38
C ALA A 23 -7.08 13.59 -2.30
N ARG A 24 -6.99 14.59 -3.17
CA ARG A 24 -7.95 15.69 -3.29
C ARG A 24 -8.28 15.93 -4.75
N SER A 25 -9.52 15.66 -5.13
CA SER A 25 -10.05 15.74 -6.50
C SER A 25 -9.09 15.12 -7.54
N LEU A 26 -8.46 13.99 -7.15
CA LEU A 26 -7.38 13.38 -7.91
C LEU A 26 -7.92 12.73 -9.17
N THR A 27 -7.45 13.20 -10.34
CA THR A 27 -7.92 12.76 -11.65
C THR A 27 -6.76 12.25 -12.49
N LYS A 28 -6.99 11.16 -13.24
CA LYS A 28 -6.04 10.63 -14.21
C LYS A 28 -6.74 10.27 -15.51
N LEU A 29 -6.23 10.86 -16.57
CA LEU A 29 -6.66 10.61 -17.95
C LEU A 29 -5.53 9.94 -18.73
N TYR A 30 -5.83 8.87 -19.44
CA TYR A 30 -4.93 8.26 -20.42
C TYR A 30 -5.47 8.43 -21.83
N GLY A 31 -4.58 8.57 -22.80
CA GLY A 31 -4.95 8.79 -24.20
C GLY A 31 -5.22 10.25 -24.56
N LYS A 32 -5.70 10.50 -25.77
CA LYS A 32 -6.04 11.84 -26.29
C LYS A 32 -7.29 11.77 -27.18
N GLY A 33 -8.10 12.83 -27.18
CA GLY A 33 -9.28 12.97 -28.04
C GLY A 33 -10.35 11.92 -27.72
N ALA A 34 -10.94 11.32 -28.75
CA ALA A 34 -12.04 10.35 -28.60
C ALA A 34 -11.65 9.03 -27.91
N GLY A 35 -10.33 8.76 -27.73
CA GLY A 35 -9.82 7.58 -27.03
C GLY A 35 -9.38 7.87 -25.59
N THR A 36 -9.82 8.97 -24.98
CA THR A 36 -9.48 9.31 -23.58
C THR A 36 -10.19 8.36 -22.63
N VAL A 37 -9.42 7.74 -21.73
CA VAL A 37 -9.91 6.88 -20.65
C VAL A 37 -9.74 7.62 -19.34
N HIS A 38 -10.82 7.77 -18.58
CA HIS A 38 -10.82 8.29 -17.22
C HIS A 38 -10.44 7.15 -16.26
N ALA A 39 -9.16 7.03 -15.91
CA ALA A 39 -8.70 6.02 -14.97
C ALA A 39 -9.02 6.39 -13.52
N LEU A 40 -9.03 7.71 -13.21
CA LEU A 40 -9.56 8.27 -11.97
C LEU A 40 -10.34 9.56 -12.28
N ASP A 41 -11.45 9.77 -11.57
CA ASP A 41 -12.35 10.90 -11.77
C ASP A 41 -12.64 11.60 -10.43
N GLY A 42 -11.82 12.61 -10.09
CA GLY A 42 -12.02 13.47 -8.95
C GLY A 42 -12.00 12.77 -7.59
N VAL A 43 -11.09 11.82 -7.37
CA VAL A 43 -11.02 11.03 -6.13
C VAL A 43 -10.63 11.89 -4.94
N ASP A 44 -11.48 11.91 -3.90
CA ASP A 44 -11.20 12.42 -2.56
C ASP A 44 -11.10 11.24 -1.58
N LEU A 45 -9.93 11.05 -0.96
CA LEU A 45 -9.70 9.90 -0.07
C LEU A 45 -8.60 10.21 0.95
N ASP A 46 -8.84 9.81 2.20
CA ASP A 46 -7.88 9.90 3.29
C ASP A 46 -7.50 8.50 3.79
N PHE A 47 -6.20 8.28 4.01
CA PHE A 47 -5.66 7.09 4.65
C PHE A 47 -5.09 7.46 6.01
N ALA A 48 -5.67 6.93 7.07
CA ALA A 48 -5.23 7.22 8.44
C ALA A 48 -3.82 6.69 8.72
N ALA A 49 -3.05 7.46 9.50
CA ALA A 49 -1.75 7.00 9.97
C ALA A 49 -1.88 5.77 10.88
N GLY A 50 -0.96 4.82 10.75
CA GLY A 50 -0.96 3.59 11.54
C GLY A 50 -2.16 2.68 11.26
N GLN A 51 -2.72 2.73 10.05
CA GLN A 51 -3.84 1.89 9.61
C GLN A 51 -3.43 1.02 8.43
N PHE A 52 -3.96 -0.19 8.38
CA PHE A 52 -3.90 -1.06 7.21
C PHE A 52 -5.18 -0.87 6.37
N THR A 53 -5.05 -0.25 5.20
CA THR A 53 -6.17 -0.06 4.27
C THR A 53 -5.96 -0.90 3.02
N ALA A 54 -6.97 -1.66 2.61
CA ALA A 54 -7.00 -2.34 1.31
C ALA A 54 -7.84 -1.55 0.31
N ILE A 55 -7.41 -1.53 -0.96
CA ILE A 55 -8.14 -0.96 -2.09
C ILE A 55 -8.58 -2.11 -2.97
N MET A 56 -9.87 -2.20 -3.25
CA MET A 56 -10.48 -3.26 -4.06
C MET A 56 -11.42 -2.70 -5.12
N GLY A 57 -11.80 -3.53 -6.07
CA GLY A 57 -12.73 -3.19 -7.15
C GLY A 57 -12.49 -4.04 -8.40
N PRO A 58 -13.33 -3.93 -9.43
CA PRO A 58 -13.19 -4.65 -10.70
C PRO A 58 -11.84 -4.40 -11.38
N SER A 59 -11.46 -5.26 -12.33
CA SER A 59 -10.28 -5.02 -13.17
C SER A 59 -10.50 -3.74 -13.99
N GLY A 60 -9.47 -2.89 -14.07
CA GLY A 60 -9.57 -1.61 -14.80
C GLY A 60 -10.23 -0.47 -14.04
N SER A 61 -10.70 -0.67 -12.80
CA SER A 61 -11.40 0.38 -12.02
C SER A 61 -10.52 1.53 -11.50
N GLY A 62 -9.19 1.52 -11.73
CA GLY A 62 -8.29 2.59 -11.33
C GLY A 62 -7.45 2.33 -10.06
N LYS A 63 -7.54 1.16 -9.42
CA LYS A 63 -6.83 0.84 -8.15
C LYS A 63 -5.32 1.06 -8.21
N SER A 64 -4.64 0.42 -9.15
CA SER A 64 -3.18 0.57 -9.31
C SER A 64 -2.82 1.98 -9.76
N THR A 65 -3.66 2.62 -10.57
CA THR A 65 -3.49 4.03 -10.95
C THR A 65 -3.54 4.94 -9.72
N LEU A 66 -4.54 4.77 -8.83
CA LEU A 66 -4.62 5.53 -7.58
C LEU A 66 -3.36 5.33 -6.75
N MET A 67 -2.96 4.08 -6.51
CA MET A 67 -1.76 3.77 -5.74
C MET A 67 -0.50 4.39 -6.37
N HIS A 68 -0.33 4.33 -7.68
CA HIS A 68 0.84 4.90 -8.36
C HIS A 68 0.88 6.43 -8.25
N LEU A 69 -0.26 7.11 -8.35
CA LEU A 69 -0.32 8.56 -8.16
C LEU A 69 0.01 8.97 -6.72
N LEU A 70 -0.56 8.28 -5.73
CA LEU A 70 -0.28 8.52 -4.30
C LEU A 70 1.19 8.29 -3.96
N ALA A 71 1.83 7.33 -4.62
CA ALA A 71 3.23 6.97 -4.41
C ALA A 71 4.22 7.81 -5.25
N GLY A 72 3.71 8.72 -6.11
CA GLY A 72 4.53 9.50 -7.02
C GLY A 72 5.25 8.67 -8.09
N LEU A 73 4.67 7.55 -8.50
CA LEU A 73 5.17 6.70 -9.58
C LEU A 73 4.59 7.09 -10.95
N ASP A 74 3.48 7.83 -10.96
CA ASP A 74 2.85 8.39 -12.14
C ASP A 74 2.40 9.83 -11.83
N SER A 75 2.14 10.63 -12.86
CA SER A 75 1.69 12.02 -12.73
C SER A 75 0.17 12.14 -12.86
N ALA A 76 -0.46 12.92 -11.99
CA ALA A 76 -1.88 13.24 -12.08
C ALA A 76 -2.18 14.14 -13.30
N SER A 77 -3.38 14.01 -13.86
CA SER A 77 -3.89 14.95 -14.86
C SER A 77 -4.41 16.23 -14.19
N SER A 78 -5.00 16.10 -13.01
CA SER A 78 -5.40 17.22 -12.12
C SER A 78 -5.62 16.71 -10.70
N GLY A 79 -5.82 17.64 -9.76
CA GLY A 79 -5.98 17.33 -8.34
C GLY A 79 -4.64 17.17 -7.63
N GLN A 80 -4.67 16.75 -6.37
CA GLN A 80 -3.52 16.73 -5.49
C GLN A 80 -3.41 15.41 -4.73
N ALA A 81 -2.17 14.94 -4.51
CA ALA A 81 -1.84 13.81 -3.65
C ALA A 81 -0.81 14.26 -2.60
N PHE A 82 -0.93 13.75 -1.37
CA PHE A 82 -0.06 14.11 -0.26
C PHE A 82 0.42 12.86 0.49
N ILE A 83 1.68 12.90 0.95
CA ILE A 83 2.21 12.00 1.98
C ILE A 83 2.62 12.87 3.17
N GLY A 84 1.92 12.68 4.30
CA GLY A 84 1.96 13.64 5.42
C GLY A 84 1.60 15.04 4.94
N ASP A 85 2.50 16.01 5.15
CA ASP A 85 2.31 17.41 4.73
C ASP A 85 2.90 17.72 3.35
N THR A 86 3.55 16.75 2.69
CA THR A 86 4.20 16.98 1.41
C THR A 86 3.25 16.68 0.26
N GLU A 87 3.00 17.65 -0.60
CA GLU A 87 2.24 17.50 -1.83
C GLU A 87 3.09 16.79 -2.89
N VAL A 88 2.77 15.53 -3.16
CA VAL A 88 3.49 14.66 -4.11
C VAL A 88 3.34 15.16 -5.55
N THR A 89 2.16 15.64 -5.91
CA THR A 89 1.81 16.09 -7.28
C THR A 89 2.50 17.35 -7.73
N SER A 90 3.08 18.12 -6.80
CA SER A 90 3.80 19.35 -7.10
C SER A 90 5.33 19.18 -7.20
N LEU A 91 5.85 17.98 -6.87
CA LEU A 91 7.29 17.72 -6.83
C LEU A 91 7.85 17.42 -8.22
N ASP A 92 9.09 17.87 -8.46
CA ASP A 92 9.90 17.43 -9.59
C ASP A 92 10.49 16.03 -9.38
N ASP A 93 11.09 15.43 -10.41
CA ASP A 93 11.62 14.06 -10.40
C ASP A 93 12.69 13.83 -9.32
N ASN A 94 13.51 14.84 -9.00
CA ASN A 94 14.56 14.73 -7.98
C ASN A 94 13.95 14.68 -6.58
N HIS A 95 12.98 15.54 -6.31
CA HIS A 95 12.27 15.56 -5.03
C HIS A 95 11.37 14.32 -4.87
N LEU A 96 10.69 13.86 -5.95
CA LEU A 96 9.95 12.61 -5.95
C LEU A 96 10.85 11.40 -5.64
N THR A 97 12.06 11.38 -6.22
CA THR A 97 13.03 10.30 -5.95
C THR A 97 13.47 10.29 -4.49
N SER A 98 13.73 11.47 -3.92
CA SER A 98 14.09 11.61 -2.50
C SER A 98 12.93 11.21 -1.58
N LEU A 99 11.71 11.67 -1.87
CA LEU A 99 10.50 11.31 -1.11
C LEU A 99 10.26 9.79 -1.11
N ARG A 100 10.33 9.15 -2.29
CA ARG A 100 10.15 7.70 -2.41
C ARG A 100 11.22 6.92 -1.64
N ARG A 101 12.48 7.35 -1.72
CA ARG A 101 13.59 6.71 -1.02
C ARG A 101 13.44 6.79 0.49
N ASP A 102 13.01 7.94 1.01
CA ASP A 102 13.09 8.26 2.44
C ASP A 102 11.78 7.96 3.19
N ARG A 103 10.63 8.04 2.51
CA ARG A 103 9.31 8.02 3.16
C ARG A 103 8.37 6.91 2.67
N VAL A 104 8.72 6.23 1.56
CA VAL A 104 7.83 5.26 0.91
C VAL A 104 8.48 3.89 0.81
N GLY A 105 7.77 2.86 1.23
CA GLY A 105 8.14 1.46 0.97
C GLY A 105 7.26 0.87 -0.14
N PHE A 106 7.82 -0.03 -0.95
CA PHE A 106 7.09 -0.74 -2.00
C PHE A 106 7.20 -2.25 -1.85
N VAL A 107 6.05 -2.93 -1.95
CA VAL A 107 5.95 -4.38 -2.06
C VAL A 107 5.16 -4.70 -3.33
N PHE A 108 5.77 -5.43 -4.28
CA PHE A 108 5.17 -5.78 -5.56
C PHE A 108 4.82 -7.26 -5.62
N GLN A 109 3.87 -7.61 -6.46
CA GLN A 109 3.50 -8.99 -6.75
C GLN A 109 4.68 -9.83 -7.25
N SER A 110 5.53 -9.25 -8.11
CA SER A 110 6.70 -9.93 -8.71
C SER A 110 7.97 -9.83 -7.88
N PHE A 111 7.88 -9.49 -6.59
CA PHE A 111 8.98 -9.34 -5.61
C PHE A 111 10.04 -8.29 -6.01
N ASN A 112 10.42 -8.18 -7.27
CA ASN A 112 11.40 -7.25 -7.84
C ASN A 112 12.74 -7.26 -7.08
N LEU A 113 13.23 -8.46 -6.72
CA LEU A 113 14.54 -8.64 -6.13
C LEU A 113 15.61 -8.63 -7.23
N LEU A 114 16.77 -8.04 -6.93
CA LEU A 114 17.92 -8.07 -7.82
C LEU A 114 18.60 -9.45 -7.73
N PRO A 115 18.65 -10.23 -8.82
CA PRO A 115 19.05 -11.64 -8.77
C PRO A 115 20.53 -11.84 -8.45
N MET A 116 21.39 -10.83 -8.71
CA MET A 116 22.80 -10.86 -8.39
C MET A 116 23.09 -10.60 -6.91
N PHE A 117 22.16 -10.07 -6.16
CA PHE A 117 22.31 -9.72 -4.74
C PHE A 117 21.76 -10.83 -3.84
N THR A 118 22.37 -10.96 -2.65
CA THR A 118 21.81 -11.78 -1.57
C THR A 118 20.52 -11.16 -1.02
N ALA A 119 19.77 -11.91 -0.19
CA ALA A 119 18.62 -11.38 0.53
C ALA A 119 18.98 -10.15 1.37
N GLU A 120 20.09 -10.21 2.14
CA GLU A 120 20.57 -9.06 2.92
C GLU A 120 20.87 -7.85 2.05
N GLN A 121 21.57 -8.03 0.94
CA GLN A 121 21.90 -6.95 0.01
C GLN A 121 20.65 -6.35 -0.63
N ASN A 122 19.66 -7.17 -0.98
CA ASN A 122 18.35 -6.70 -1.45
C ASN A 122 17.62 -5.88 -0.39
N ILE A 123 17.62 -6.33 0.87
CA ILE A 123 16.98 -5.61 1.98
C ILE A 123 17.66 -4.27 2.20
N LEU A 124 18.99 -4.21 2.22
CA LEU A 124 19.75 -2.99 2.47
C LEU A 124 19.83 -2.04 1.27
N LEU A 125 19.33 -2.45 0.09
CA LEU A 125 19.43 -1.68 -1.15
C LEU A 125 18.92 -0.22 -1.03
N PRO A 126 17.77 0.07 -0.40
CA PRO A 126 17.29 1.45 -0.25
C PRO A 126 18.30 2.34 0.49
N LEU A 127 18.93 1.83 1.54
CA LEU A 127 19.94 2.55 2.31
C LEU A 127 21.23 2.75 1.50
N THR A 128 21.63 1.73 0.74
CA THR A 128 22.78 1.82 -0.16
C THR A 128 22.59 2.90 -1.23
N LEU A 129 21.42 2.95 -1.86
CA LEU A 129 21.06 3.97 -2.85
C LEU A 129 20.96 5.38 -2.23
N ALA A 130 20.62 5.47 -0.96
CA ALA A 130 20.62 6.72 -0.19
C ALA A 130 22.04 7.18 0.21
N GLY A 131 23.07 6.36 0.00
CA GLY A 131 24.41 6.62 0.55
C GLY A 131 24.45 6.56 2.08
N SER A 132 23.43 5.97 2.72
CA SER A 132 23.33 5.89 4.19
C SER A 132 24.22 4.76 4.71
N PRO A 133 25.00 5.00 5.77
CA PRO A 133 25.86 3.97 6.34
C PRO A 133 25.03 2.89 7.05
N VAL A 134 25.50 1.65 6.98
CA VAL A 134 24.92 0.52 7.73
C VAL A 134 25.46 0.57 9.16
N THR A 135 24.79 1.34 10.01
CA THR A 135 25.15 1.50 11.43
C THR A 135 24.79 0.28 12.27
N ALA A 136 25.21 0.24 13.54
CA ALA A 136 24.82 -0.81 14.48
C ALA A 136 23.28 -0.87 14.65
N GLU A 137 22.60 0.27 14.69
CA GLU A 137 21.14 0.37 14.78
C GLU A 137 20.45 -0.24 13.53
N VAL A 138 20.98 0.02 12.32
CA VAL A 138 20.47 -0.58 11.08
C VAL A 138 20.63 -2.10 11.10
N LYS A 139 21.78 -2.62 11.61
CA LYS A 139 22.00 -4.06 11.72
C LYS A 139 21.06 -4.72 12.73
N GLU A 140 20.79 -4.08 13.86
CA GLU A 140 19.83 -4.54 14.84
C GLU A 140 18.41 -4.56 14.25
N TRP A 141 18.03 -3.51 13.53
CA TRP A 141 16.75 -3.42 12.83
C TRP A 141 16.60 -4.49 11.74
N LEU A 142 17.65 -4.71 10.93
CA LEU A 142 17.69 -5.80 9.95
C LEU A 142 17.50 -7.16 10.63
N SER A 143 18.19 -7.41 11.75
CA SER A 143 18.04 -8.64 12.52
C SER A 143 16.61 -8.82 13.03
N THR A 144 16.01 -7.76 13.57
CA THR A 144 14.61 -7.76 14.03
C THR A 144 13.64 -8.11 12.89
N LEU A 145 13.80 -7.46 11.72
CA LEU A 145 12.99 -7.76 10.54
C LEU A 145 13.20 -9.21 10.08
N ALA A 146 14.43 -9.67 10.01
CA ALA A 146 14.76 -11.01 9.56
C ALA A 146 14.15 -12.09 10.47
N VAL A 147 14.24 -11.93 11.77
CA VAL A 147 13.63 -12.83 12.76
C VAL A 147 12.11 -12.80 12.65
N THR A 148 11.51 -11.61 12.64
CA THR A 148 10.05 -11.43 12.58
C THR A 148 9.44 -12.02 11.31
N LEU A 149 10.18 -11.92 10.17
CA LEU A 149 9.79 -12.48 8.87
C LEU A 149 10.21 -13.95 8.68
N GLY A 150 10.96 -14.54 9.62
CA GLY A 150 11.44 -15.92 9.52
C GLY A 150 12.40 -16.16 8.33
N ILE A 151 13.26 -15.18 8.07
CA ILE A 151 14.29 -15.24 7.00
C ILE A 151 15.72 -15.08 7.51
N GLN A 152 15.94 -15.14 8.84
CA GLN A 152 17.25 -14.94 9.46
C GLN A 152 18.32 -15.91 8.91
N ASP A 153 17.94 -17.16 8.62
CA ASP A 153 18.84 -18.19 8.06
C ASP A 153 18.93 -18.13 6.52
N ARG A 154 18.36 -17.11 5.91
CA ARG A 154 18.30 -16.93 4.45
C ARG A 154 18.98 -15.66 3.95
N LEU A 155 19.53 -14.84 4.83
CA LEU A 155 20.12 -13.54 4.48
C LEU A 155 21.27 -13.64 3.47
N SER A 156 22.05 -14.72 3.50
CA SER A 156 23.15 -14.99 2.55
C SER A 156 22.70 -15.59 1.22
N HIS A 157 21.45 -16.05 1.10
CA HIS A 157 20.93 -16.70 -0.11
C HIS A 157 20.57 -15.66 -1.19
N ARG A 158 20.69 -16.08 -2.45
CA ARG A 158 20.22 -15.30 -3.61
C ARG A 158 18.75 -15.60 -3.90
N PRO A 159 18.03 -14.75 -4.64
CA PRO A 159 16.63 -14.97 -4.98
C PRO A 159 16.35 -16.34 -5.60
N SER A 160 17.23 -16.86 -6.45
CA SER A 160 17.11 -18.20 -7.05
C SER A 160 17.14 -19.36 -6.06
N GLU A 161 17.62 -19.14 -4.85
CA GLU A 161 17.74 -20.14 -3.77
C GLU A 161 16.60 -20.02 -2.75
N LEU A 162 15.67 -19.09 -2.97
CA LEU A 162 14.54 -18.78 -2.08
C LEU A 162 13.21 -19.22 -2.69
N SER A 163 12.31 -19.76 -1.86
CA SER A 163 10.93 -19.98 -2.28
C SER A 163 10.22 -18.63 -2.54
N GLY A 164 9.10 -18.63 -3.28
CA GLY A 164 8.32 -17.42 -3.55
C GLY A 164 7.92 -16.68 -2.27
N GLY A 165 7.45 -17.41 -1.25
CA GLY A 165 7.13 -16.82 0.05
C GLY A 165 8.34 -16.21 0.77
N GLN A 166 9.53 -16.81 0.65
CA GLN A 166 10.77 -16.24 1.20
C GLN A 166 11.19 -14.99 0.42
N GLN A 167 11.09 -15.00 -0.92
CA GLN A 167 11.37 -13.83 -1.74
C GLN A 167 10.45 -12.65 -1.39
N GLN A 168 9.15 -12.91 -1.18
CA GLN A 168 8.20 -11.88 -0.76
C GLN A 168 8.54 -11.31 0.62
N ARG A 169 8.95 -12.15 1.57
CA ARG A 169 9.38 -11.68 2.90
C ARG A 169 10.65 -10.83 2.82
N VAL A 170 11.58 -11.16 1.92
CA VAL A 170 12.74 -10.30 1.61
C VAL A 170 12.30 -8.96 1.02
N ALA A 171 11.34 -8.95 0.08
CA ALA A 171 10.79 -7.71 -0.50
C ALA A 171 10.10 -6.83 0.55
N ILE A 172 9.37 -7.44 1.50
CA ILE A 172 8.76 -6.72 2.62
C ILE A 172 9.82 -6.16 3.57
N ALA A 173 10.86 -6.93 3.92
CA ALA A 173 11.96 -6.44 4.74
C ALA A 173 12.66 -5.25 4.06
N ARG A 174 12.88 -5.31 2.74
CA ARG A 174 13.41 -4.20 1.93
C ARG A 174 12.51 -2.97 2.00
N ALA A 175 11.20 -3.13 1.91
CA ALA A 175 10.25 -2.03 2.00
C ALA A 175 10.28 -1.33 3.38
N LEU A 176 10.61 -2.08 4.46
CA LEU A 176 10.55 -1.59 5.83
C LEU A 176 11.89 -1.14 6.40
N ILE A 177 13.03 -1.48 5.77
CA ILE A 177 14.37 -1.22 6.34
C ILE A 177 14.64 0.27 6.54
N ALA A 178 14.14 1.12 5.64
CA ALA A 178 14.27 2.57 5.72
C ALA A 178 13.26 3.21 6.70
N ARG A 179 12.43 2.41 7.40
CA ARG A 179 11.38 2.89 8.32
C ARG A 179 10.42 3.89 7.66
N PRO A 180 9.85 3.59 6.49
CA PRO A 180 9.01 4.53 5.74
C PRO A 180 7.75 4.93 6.52
N GLU A 181 7.15 6.07 6.16
CA GLU A 181 5.86 6.54 6.70
C GLU A 181 4.69 5.72 6.18
N VAL A 182 4.78 5.29 4.91
CA VAL A 182 3.76 4.48 4.24
C VAL A 182 4.40 3.37 3.41
N VAL A 183 3.77 2.20 3.43
CA VAL A 183 4.10 1.08 2.54
C VAL A 183 2.95 0.86 1.57
N PHE A 184 3.24 0.96 0.28
CA PHE A 184 2.33 0.56 -0.79
C PHE A 184 2.60 -0.89 -1.19
N ALA A 185 1.55 -1.71 -1.20
CA ALA A 185 1.64 -3.13 -1.52
C ALA A 185 0.69 -3.46 -2.68
N ASP A 186 1.25 -3.76 -3.85
CA ASP A 186 0.48 -4.11 -5.05
C ASP A 186 0.42 -5.64 -5.18
N GLU A 187 -0.76 -6.20 -4.93
CA GLU A 187 -1.02 -7.65 -4.97
C GLU A 187 0.04 -8.49 -4.24
N PRO A 188 0.35 -8.20 -2.97
CA PRO A 188 1.52 -8.75 -2.28
C PRO A 188 1.49 -10.27 -2.10
N THR A 189 0.35 -10.91 -2.35
CA THR A 189 0.16 -12.36 -2.23
C THR A 189 -0.19 -13.06 -3.54
N GLY A 190 -0.29 -12.31 -4.65
CA GLY A 190 -0.78 -12.83 -5.91
C GLY A 190 0.03 -13.98 -6.53
N ASN A 191 1.32 -14.10 -6.18
CA ASN A 191 2.22 -15.17 -6.65
C ASN A 191 2.55 -16.22 -5.56
N LEU A 192 1.78 -16.26 -4.47
CA LEU A 192 2.03 -17.13 -3.33
C LEU A 192 0.94 -18.21 -3.18
N ASP A 193 1.31 -19.35 -2.63
CA ASP A 193 0.35 -20.29 -2.11
C ASP A 193 -0.42 -19.72 -0.90
N SER A 194 -1.59 -20.27 -0.61
CA SER A 194 -2.50 -19.75 0.42
C SER A 194 -1.86 -19.63 1.80
N ARG A 195 -0.96 -20.57 2.18
CA ARG A 195 -0.29 -20.55 3.48
C ARG A 195 0.75 -19.41 3.54
N SER A 196 1.62 -19.33 2.54
CA SER A 196 2.62 -18.26 2.43
C SER A 196 1.95 -16.89 2.34
N GLY A 197 0.83 -16.78 1.62
CA GLY A 197 0.03 -15.55 1.53
C GLY A 197 -0.51 -15.11 2.89
N ALA A 198 -1.11 -16.02 3.65
CA ALA A 198 -1.64 -15.74 5.00
C ALA A 198 -0.53 -15.30 5.97
N GLU A 199 0.67 -15.91 5.90
CA GLU A 199 1.82 -15.52 6.72
C GLU A 199 2.28 -14.09 6.39
N VAL A 200 2.34 -13.74 5.09
CA VAL A 200 2.68 -12.37 4.61
C VAL A 200 1.66 -11.33 5.09
N LEU A 201 0.37 -11.60 4.92
CA LEU A 201 -0.70 -10.69 5.35
C LEU A 201 -0.72 -10.50 6.88
N SER A 202 -0.54 -11.59 7.62
CA SER A 202 -0.42 -11.54 9.08
C SER A 202 0.77 -10.68 9.52
N PHE A 203 1.89 -10.75 8.79
CA PHE A 203 3.04 -9.90 9.06
C PHE A 203 2.75 -8.42 8.76
N LEU A 204 2.14 -8.11 7.61
CA LEU A 204 1.76 -6.73 7.26
C LEU A 204 0.83 -6.14 8.35
N ARG A 205 -0.17 -6.90 8.79
CA ARG A 205 -1.06 -6.50 9.89
C ARG A 205 -0.32 -6.24 11.21
N ARG A 206 0.64 -7.11 11.56
CA ARG A 206 1.48 -6.90 12.77
C ARG A 206 2.36 -5.66 12.64
N SER A 207 2.92 -5.39 11.46
CA SER A 207 3.74 -4.20 11.21
C SER A 207 2.98 -2.90 11.48
N VAL A 208 1.67 -2.86 11.17
CA VAL A 208 0.81 -1.73 11.53
C VAL A 208 0.64 -1.64 13.06
N ARG A 209 0.27 -2.76 13.72
CA ARG A 209 -0.07 -2.76 15.15
C ARG A 209 1.12 -2.57 16.07
N GLU A 210 2.26 -3.18 15.74
CA GLU A 210 3.44 -3.22 16.60
C GLU A 210 4.46 -2.13 16.25
N LEU A 211 4.56 -1.77 14.94
CA LEU A 211 5.54 -0.79 14.46
C LEU A 211 4.91 0.55 14.07
N GLY A 212 3.59 0.70 14.19
CA GLY A 212 2.85 1.92 13.85
C GLY A 212 2.94 2.31 12.37
N ARG A 213 3.17 1.34 11.46
CA ARG A 213 3.31 1.63 10.03
C ARG A 213 1.96 1.82 9.37
N THR A 214 1.91 2.69 8.36
CA THR A 214 0.74 2.81 7.49
C THR A 214 0.92 1.90 6.29
N ILE A 215 -0.08 1.07 5.97
CA ILE A 215 -0.04 0.17 4.81
C ILE A 215 -1.26 0.42 3.93
N ILE A 216 -1.01 0.61 2.63
CA ILE A 216 -2.03 0.71 1.60
C ILE A 216 -1.79 -0.44 0.62
N MET A 217 -2.74 -1.37 0.57
CA MET A 217 -2.64 -2.58 -0.25
C MET A 217 -3.68 -2.56 -1.37
N VAL A 218 -3.27 -2.83 -2.59
CA VAL A 218 -4.19 -3.18 -3.69
C VAL A 218 -4.31 -4.69 -3.74
N THR A 219 -5.52 -5.20 -3.79
CA THR A 219 -5.77 -6.64 -3.99
C THR A 219 -7.13 -6.88 -4.63
N HIS A 220 -7.27 -8.01 -5.32
CA HIS A 220 -8.55 -8.53 -5.81
C HIS A 220 -9.10 -9.68 -4.97
N ASP A 221 -8.34 -10.16 -3.96
CA ASP A 221 -8.74 -11.27 -3.09
C ASP A 221 -9.45 -10.75 -1.84
N PRO A 222 -10.76 -11.05 -1.66
CA PRO A 222 -11.52 -10.66 -0.47
C PRO A 222 -10.95 -11.22 0.84
N ALA A 223 -10.35 -12.42 0.81
CA ALA A 223 -9.73 -13.00 1.99
C ALA A 223 -8.46 -12.23 2.39
N ALA A 224 -7.68 -11.75 1.41
CA ALA A 224 -6.53 -10.88 1.67
C ALA A 224 -6.97 -9.51 2.20
N ALA A 225 -8.02 -8.92 1.64
CA ALA A 225 -8.55 -7.63 2.08
C ALA A 225 -9.08 -7.65 3.52
N ALA A 226 -9.62 -8.76 3.98
CA ALA A 226 -10.09 -8.94 5.35
C ALA A 226 -8.99 -8.89 6.43
N TYR A 227 -7.70 -8.90 6.04
CA TYR A 227 -6.60 -8.61 6.96
C TYR A 227 -6.45 -7.13 7.27
N ALA A 228 -7.00 -6.25 6.43
CA ALA A 228 -6.95 -4.80 6.63
C ALA A 228 -7.90 -4.34 7.76
N ASP A 229 -7.71 -3.12 8.24
CA ASP A 229 -8.62 -2.47 9.18
C ASP A 229 -9.76 -1.76 8.44
N ARG A 230 -9.55 -1.47 7.13
CA ARG A 230 -10.50 -0.77 6.25
C ARG A 230 -10.35 -1.25 4.82
N VAL A 231 -11.45 -1.38 4.10
CA VAL A 231 -11.47 -1.62 2.64
C VAL A 231 -12.14 -0.46 1.93
N VAL A 232 -11.44 0.11 0.96
CA VAL A 232 -11.99 1.11 0.04
C VAL A 232 -12.31 0.42 -1.27
N LEU A 233 -13.54 0.55 -1.74
CA LEU A 233 -14.01 0.02 -3.01
C LEU A 233 -13.94 1.09 -4.09
N ILE A 234 -13.36 0.76 -5.24
CA ILE A 234 -13.25 1.65 -6.41
C ILE A 234 -13.95 1.00 -7.59
N ALA A 235 -14.80 1.77 -8.26
CA ALA A 235 -15.42 1.42 -9.53
C ALA A 235 -15.36 2.62 -10.48
N ASP A 236 -15.09 2.40 -11.75
CA ASP A 236 -15.07 3.42 -12.82
C ASP A 236 -14.28 4.69 -12.45
N GLY A 237 -13.14 4.51 -11.80
CA GLY A 237 -12.27 5.60 -11.39
C GLY A 237 -12.74 6.44 -10.19
N ALA A 238 -13.83 6.05 -9.53
CA ALA A 238 -14.40 6.76 -8.37
C ALA A 238 -14.47 5.86 -7.13
N ILE A 239 -14.56 6.50 -5.95
CA ILE A 239 -14.82 5.77 -4.69
C ILE A 239 -16.27 5.31 -4.68
N ALA A 240 -16.47 4.01 -4.59
CA ALA A 240 -17.79 3.37 -4.65
C ALA A 240 -18.23 2.75 -3.31
N GLY A 241 -17.33 2.62 -2.34
CA GLY A 241 -17.66 2.11 -1.01
C GLY A 241 -16.51 2.18 -0.04
N ASP A 242 -16.84 2.03 1.25
CA ASP A 242 -15.92 2.08 2.37
C ASP A 242 -16.41 1.12 3.46
N ILE A 243 -15.57 0.14 3.81
CA ILE A 243 -15.92 -0.93 4.76
C ILE A 243 -14.91 -0.89 5.91
N ALA A 244 -15.36 -0.51 7.09
CA ALA A 244 -14.58 -0.59 8.31
C ALA A 244 -14.64 -2.00 8.91
N ASN A 245 -13.51 -2.48 9.46
CA ASN A 245 -13.37 -3.82 10.05
C ASN A 245 -13.90 -4.94 9.12
N PRO A 246 -13.33 -5.07 7.91
CA PRO A 246 -13.84 -5.97 6.89
C PRO A 246 -13.77 -7.44 7.31
N THR A 247 -14.77 -8.21 6.86
CA THR A 247 -14.72 -9.69 6.81
C THR A 247 -14.76 -10.11 5.34
N PRO A 248 -14.34 -11.33 4.99
CA PRO A 248 -14.46 -11.83 3.62
C PRO A 248 -15.89 -11.69 3.07
N GLU A 249 -16.90 -11.95 3.89
CA GLU A 249 -18.32 -11.87 3.52
C GLU A 249 -18.76 -10.44 3.26
N SER A 250 -18.36 -9.47 4.12
CA SER A 250 -18.70 -8.06 3.93
C SER A 250 -18.03 -7.46 2.68
N VAL A 251 -16.81 -7.90 2.39
CA VAL A 251 -16.08 -7.49 1.19
C VAL A 251 -16.73 -8.05 -0.07
N LEU A 252 -17.11 -9.33 -0.08
CA LEU A 252 -17.83 -9.96 -1.19
C LEU A 252 -19.17 -9.27 -1.43
N ALA A 253 -19.95 -9.00 -0.38
CA ALA A 253 -21.22 -8.29 -0.50
C ALA A 253 -21.04 -6.87 -1.10
N GLY A 254 -19.98 -6.14 -0.70
CA GLY A 254 -19.63 -4.85 -1.27
C GLY A 254 -19.29 -4.94 -2.76
N LEU A 255 -18.48 -5.93 -3.16
CA LEU A 255 -18.13 -6.13 -4.56
C LEU A 255 -19.34 -6.55 -5.43
N ASP A 256 -20.24 -7.38 -4.91
CA ASP A 256 -21.46 -7.79 -5.62
C ASP A 256 -22.43 -6.62 -5.79
N ALA A 257 -22.52 -5.71 -4.80
CA ALA A 257 -23.29 -4.49 -4.93
C ALA A 257 -22.78 -3.62 -6.10
N LEU A 258 -21.45 -3.49 -6.28
CA LEU A 258 -20.88 -2.73 -7.40
C LEU A 258 -21.30 -3.31 -8.76
N ARG A 259 -21.28 -4.63 -8.93
CA ARG A 259 -21.66 -5.31 -10.18
C ARG A 259 -23.13 -5.11 -10.55
N THR A 260 -23.99 -5.01 -9.52
CA THR A 260 -25.44 -4.81 -9.74
C THR A 260 -25.73 -3.40 -10.26
N PHE A 261 -24.97 -2.40 -9.83
CA PHE A 261 -25.09 -1.01 -10.32
C PHE A 261 -24.66 -0.89 -11.80
N GLU A 262 -23.57 -1.54 -12.21
CA GLU A 262 -23.13 -1.56 -13.62
C GLU A 262 -24.19 -2.16 -14.54
N THR A 263 -24.83 -3.27 -14.15
CA THR A 263 -25.85 -3.96 -14.96
C THR A 263 -27.13 -3.13 -15.13
N THR A 264 -27.52 -2.32 -14.12
CA THR A 264 -28.71 -1.46 -14.21
C THR A 264 -28.47 -0.19 -15.01
N ALA A 265 -27.25 0.34 -15.03
CA ALA A 265 -26.89 1.51 -15.83
C ALA A 265 -26.87 1.20 -17.34
N ASP A 266 -26.39 0.01 -17.74
CA ASP A 266 -26.32 -0.42 -19.14
C ASP A 266 -27.70 -0.74 -19.74
N THR A 267 -28.63 -1.27 -18.95
CA THR A 267 -30.01 -1.54 -19.40
C THR A 267 -30.88 -0.28 -19.54
N GLY A 268 -30.52 0.85 -18.93
CA GLY A 268 -31.21 2.14 -19.04
C GLY A 268 -30.92 2.88 -20.35
N SER A 269 -29.74 2.68 -20.95
CA SER A 269 -29.30 3.39 -22.17
C SER A 269 -29.92 2.83 -23.46
N THR A 270 -30.47 1.61 -23.46
CA THR A 270 -30.98 0.95 -24.67
C THR A 270 -32.46 1.24 -24.98
N ARG A 271 -33.15 2.04 -24.15
CA ARG A 271 -34.60 2.30 -24.30
C ARG A 271 -34.98 3.63 -24.95
N GLN A 272 -34.06 4.40 -25.54
CA GLN A 272 -34.35 5.71 -26.10
C GLN A 272 -34.02 5.87 -27.59
N VAL A 273 -34.02 4.78 -28.38
CA VAL A 273 -33.97 4.87 -29.85
C VAL A 273 -35.05 3.94 -30.41
N ALA A 274 -36.32 4.26 -30.23
CA ALA A 274 -37.45 3.78 -31.01
C ALA A 274 -38.67 4.68 -30.75
N SER A 275 -38.74 5.80 -31.46
CA SER A 275 -39.96 6.52 -31.81
C SER A 275 -39.69 7.48 -32.94
#